data_a69cbb7839f2c558159abd4a8ee9cef0
#
_entry.id   a69cbb7839f2c558159abd4a8ee9cef0
#
_cell.length_a   1.000
_cell.length_b   1.000
_cell.length_c   1.000
_cell.angle_alpha   90.00
_cell.angle_beta   90.00
_cell.angle_gamma   90.00
#
_symmetry.space_group_name_H-M   'P 1'
#
loop_
_entity.id
_entity.type
_entity.pdbx_description
1 polymer ?
#
loop_
_entity_poly.entity_id
_entity_poly.type
_entity_poly.pdbx_seq_one_letter_code
_entity_poly.pdbx_strand_id
1 'polypeptide(L)'
;QMHSSYVVTDPKGTVLIEVGKLLSRGTPKLDKDGKPVRGKNGKIVYEPYKIKVFNTINFSKSMHYNPFAYIHNEKDILKLVTVLIANTKGEGKSGDDFWVKAETLLYTALIGYIYYEAPSNEQNFSTLVEMINAMEVREDDETFKNAVDLLFDALEQKDPDHFALRQYKKYKLAAGVVCSKRLLNQAVGKSLR
;
A
#
# COMPACT_ATOMS: atom_id res chain seq x y z
N GLN A 1 -31.34 3.44 -14.83
CA GLN A 1 -31.12 1.97 -14.67
C GLN A 1 -30.15 1.74 -13.51
N MET A 2 -30.62 1.10 -12.44
CA MET A 2 -29.83 0.86 -11.23
C MET A 2 -29.35 -0.61 -11.20
N HIS A 3 -28.54 -1.03 -12.20
CA HIS A 3 -28.03 -2.40 -12.31
C HIS A 3 -26.51 -2.47 -12.48
N SER A 4 -25.80 -1.38 -12.14
CA SER A 4 -24.36 -1.28 -12.31
C SER A 4 -23.70 -0.80 -11.02
N SER A 5 -22.41 -1.07 -10.86
CA SER A 5 -21.59 -0.45 -9.81
C SER A 5 -21.21 0.96 -10.25
N TYR A 6 -21.18 1.87 -9.30
CA TYR A 6 -20.87 3.29 -9.55
C TYR A 6 -19.74 3.74 -8.62
N VAL A 7 -18.87 4.56 -9.16
CA VAL A 7 -17.91 5.37 -8.38
C VAL A 7 -18.33 6.82 -8.54
N VAL A 8 -18.59 7.49 -7.45
CA VAL A 8 -19.11 8.88 -7.44
C VAL A 8 -18.14 9.74 -6.63
N THR A 9 -17.69 10.84 -7.22
CA THR A 9 -16.99 11.91 -6.51
C THR A 9 -18.01 12.91 -5.99
N ASP A 10 -18.01 13.14 -4.67
CA ASP A 10 -18.98 14.01 -3.99
C ASP A 10 -18.25 15.04 -3.11
N PRO A 11 -17.70 16.12 -3.70
CA PRO A 11 -16.89 17.09 -2.98
C PRO A 11 -17.63 17.82 -1.85
N LYS A 12 -18.95 17.91 -1.93
CA LYS A 12 -19.81 18.60 -0.95
C LYS A 12 -20.55 17.65 -0.02
N GLY A 13 -20.53 16.34 -0.27
CA GLY A 13 -21.29 15.35 0.48
C GLY A 13 -22.80 15.36 0.21
N THR A 14 -23.27 16.15 -0.76
CA THR A 14 -24.70 16.33 -1.05
C THR A 14 -25.30 15.13 -1.77
N VAL A 15 -24.56 14.51 -2.67
CA VAL A 15 -25.03 13.33 -3.45
C VAL A 15 -25.34 12.17 -2.52
N LEU A 16 -24.49 11.90 -1.54
CA LEU A 16 -24.72 10.85 -0.56
C LEU A 16 -25.98 11.11 0.28
N ILE A 17 -26.22 12.36 0.67
CA ILE A 17 -27.40 12.75 1.46
C ILE A 17 -28.68 12.59 0.64
N GLU A 18 -28.68 13.04 -0.62
CA GLU A 18 -29.84 13.04 -1.48
C GLU A 18 -30.23 11.65 -1.97
N VAL A 19 -29.25 10.86 -2.41
CA VAL A 19 -29.52 9.55 -3.06
C VAL A 19 -29.15 8.34 -2.19
N GLY A 20 -28.45 8.53 -1.10
CA GLY A 20 -27.96 7.43 -0.27
C GLY A 20 -29.08 6.52 0.28
N LYS A 21 -30.20 7.13 0.71
CA LYS A 21 -31.39 6.37 1.16
C LYS A 21 -32.03 5.58 0.03
N LEU A 22 -32.06 6.13 -1.18
CA LEU A 22 -32.58 5.44 -2.37
C LEU A 22 -31.69 4.24 -2.73
N LEU A 23 -30.38 4.44 -2.76
CA LEU A 23 -29.42 3.39 -3.06
C LEU A 23 -29.40 2.29 -1.98
N SER A 24 -29.52 2.65 -0.71
CA SER A 24 -29.62 1.68 0.38
C SER A 24 -30.93 0.88 0.37
N ARG A 25 -32.02 1.45 -0.14
CA ARG A 25 -33.26 0.70 -0.42
C ARG A 25 -33.07 -0.29 -1.57
N GLY A 26 -32.33 0.11 -2.60
CA GLY A 26 -32.00 -0.72 -3.75
C GLY A 26 -33.09 -0.82 -4.79
N THR A 27 -32.94 -1.80 -5.67
CA THR A 27 -33.89 -2.13 -6.74
C THR A 27 -34.71 -3.36 -6.42
N PRO A 28 -35.94 -3.47 -6.97
CA PRO A 28 -36.68 -4.72 -6.88
C PRO A 28 -35.84 -5.88 -7.44
N LYS A 29 -35.74 -6.96 -6.68
CA LYS A 29 -35.17 -8.20 -7.18
C LYS A 29 -36.06 -8.76 -8.26
N LEU A 30 -35.50 -9.06 -9.43
CA LEU A 30 -36.25 -9.64 -10.56
C LEU A 30 -35.98 -11.15 -10.65
N ASP A 31 -37.00 -11.89 -11.06
CA ASP A 31 -36.87 -13.29 -11.43
C ASP A 31 -36.29 -13.44 -12.86
N LYS A 32 -36.23 -14.70 -13.34
CA LYS A 32 -35.73 -15.01 -14.68
C LYS A 32 -36.56 -14.40 -15.81
N ASP A 33 -37.85 -14.11 -15.53
CA ASP A 33 -38.81 -13.54 -16.47
C ASP A 33 -38.87 -12.00 -16.36
N GLY A 34 -38.01 -11.38 -15.52
CA GLY A 34 -37.97 -9.93 -15.32
C GLY A 34 -39.08 -9.39 -14.42
N LYS A 35 -39.82 -10.27 -13.70
CA LYS A 35 -40.85 -9.84 -12.77
C LYS A 35 -40.32 -9.67 -11.35
N PRO A 36 -40.86 -8.70 -10.56
CA PRO A 36 -40.45 -8.51 -9.18
C PRO A 36 -40.71 -9.72 -8.31
N VAL A 37 -39.69 -10.24 -7.65
CA VAL A 37 -39.78 -11.32 -6.68
C VAL A 37 -40.53 -10.82 -5.45
N ARG A 38 -41.51 -11.63 -4.98
CA ARG A 38 -42.25 -11.36 -3.74
C ARG A 38 -41.80 -12.32 -2.64
N GLY A 39 -41.63 -11.80 -1.45
CA GLY A 39 -41.31 -12.58 -0.25
C GLY A 39 -42.56 -13.33 0.28
N LYS A 40 -42.37 -14.12 1.33
CA LYS A 40 -43.43 -14.88 1.99
C LYS A 40 -44.61 -14.03 2.51
N ASN A 41 -44.37 -12.74 2.74
CA ASN A 41 -45.37 -11.75 3.18
C ASN A 41 -46.03 -11.01 2.01
N GLY A 42 -45.84 -11.43 0.76
CA GLY A 42 -46.37 -10.83 -0.45
C GLY A 42 -45.66 -9.50 -0.87
N LYS A 43 -44.75 -8.99 -0.08
CA LYS A 43 -44.04 -7.73 -0.38
C LYS A 43 -42.91 -7.99 -1.38
N ILE A 44 -42.62 -6.96 -2.21
CA ILE A 44 -41.51 -7.02 -3.15
C ILE A 44 -40.17 -7.07 -2.37
N VAL A 45 -39.31 -7.98 -2.79
CA VAL A 45 -37.94 -8.10 -2.28
C VAL A 45 -37.05 -7.11 -3.02
N TYR A 46 -36.26 -6.32 -2.28
CA TYR A 46 -35.30 -5.37 -2.83
C TYR A 46 -33.87 -5.87 -2.64
N GLU A 47 -33.01 -5.58 -3.60
CA GLU A 47 -31.56 -5.77 -3.52
C GLU A 47 -30.89 -4.42 -3.29
N PRO A 48 -30.43 -4.15 -2.05
CA PRO A 48 -29.78 -2.87 -1.73
C PRO A 48 -28.40 -2.79 -2.35
N TYR A 49 -27.98 -1.57 -2.70
CA TYR A 49 -26.60 -1.30 -3.03
C TYR A 49 -25.73 -1.35 -1.76
N LYS A 50 -24.53 -1.93 -1.89
CA LYS A 50 -23.52 -1.83 -0.86
C LYS A 50 -22.79 -0.48 -1.02
N ILE A 51 -23.19 0.50 -0.22
CA ILE A 51 -22.58 1.83 -0.25
C ILE A 51 -21.31 1.80 0.57
N LYS A 52 -20.21 2.23 -0.04
CA LYS A 52 -18.92 2.44 0.62
C LYS A 52 -18.56 3.92 0.49
N VAL A 53 -18.26 4.56 1.61
CA VAL A 53 -17.91 5.98 1.66
C VAL A 53 -16.44 6.11 2.01
N PHE A 54 -15.64 6.71 1.13
CA PHE A 54 -14.28 7.10 1.42
C PHE A 54 -14.27 8.60 1.71
N ASN A 55 -14.16 8.97 2.99
CA ASN A 55 -14.23 10.35 3.45
C ASN A 55 -12.84 10.84 3.85
N THR A 56 -12.26 11.73 3.05
CA THR A 56 -10.93 12.30 3.27
C THR A 56 -10.93 13.51 4.22
N ILE A 57 -12.12 14.04 4.55
CA ILE A 57 -12.28 15.19 5.47
C ILE A 57 -12.49 14.69 6.90
N ASN A 58 -13.34 13.69 7.08
CA ASN A 58 -13.62 13.09 8.38
C ASN A 58 -13.37 11.58 8.34
N PHE A 59 -12.18 11.17 8.72
CA PHE A 59 -11.76 9.76 8.69
C PHE A 59 -12.59 8.87 9.61
N SER A 60 -13.18 9.38 10.69
CA SER A 60 -14.05 8.59 11.57
C SER A 60 -15.34 8.14 10.88
N LYS A 61 -15.74 8.83 9.80
CA LYS A 61 -16.90 8.50 8.95
C LYS A 61 -16.50 7.84 7.64
N SER A 62 -15.22 7.50 7.47
CA SER A 62 -14.71 6.84 6.27
C SER A 62 -14.72 5.33 6.44
N MET A 63 -14.90 4.62 5.34
CA MET A 63 -14.60 3.20 5.30
C MET A 63 -13.08 2.99 5.43
N HIS A 64 -12.68 1.90 6.05
CA HIS A 64 -11.29 1.47 6.04
C HIS A 64 -10.93 0.85 4.69
N TYR A 65 -9.75 1.19 4.19
CA TYR A 65 -9.19 0.63 2.98
C TYR A 65 -7.79 0.09 3.27
N ASN A 66 -7.60 -1.20 3.04
CA ASN A 66 -6.30 -1.83 3.14
C ASN A 66 -5.87 -2.32 1.75
N PRO A 67 -4.87 -1.68 1.11
CA PRO A 67 -4.42 -2.08 -0.22
C PRO A 67 -3.78 -3.47 -0.26
N PHE A 68 -3.25 -3.99 0.85
CA PHE A 68 -2.71 -5.35 0.92
C PHE A 68 -3.75 -6.42 0.57
N ALA A 69 -5.03 -6.18 0.87
CA ALA A 69 -6.11 -7.09 0.51
C ALA A 69 -6.33 -7.28 -1.01
N TYR A 70 -5.69 -6.45 -1.83
CA TYR A 70 -5.77 -6.47 -3.30
C TYR A 70 -4.48 -6.96 -3.96
N ILE A 71 -3.48 -7.36 -3.17
CA ILE A 71 -2.26 -7.98 -3.67
C ILE A 71 -2.55 -9.47 -3.88
N HIS A 72 -2.28 -9.97 -5.08
CA HIS A 72 -2.42 -11.38 -5.45
C HIS A 72 -1.10 -11.99 -5.93
N ASN A 73 -0.16 -11.15 -6.33
CA ASN A 73 1.12 -11.55 -6.90
C ASN A 73 2.15 -10.43 -6.82
N GLU A 74 3.40 -10.74 -7.18
CA GLU A 74 4.52 -9.78 -7.16
C GLU A 74 4.29 -8.53 -8.03
N LYS A 75 3.54 -8.67 -9.15
CA LYS A 75 3.23 -7.52 -10.02
C LYS A 75 2.33 -6.52 -9.31
N ASP A 76 1.43 -6.99 -8.44
CA ASP A 76 0.56 -6.09 -7.68
C ASP A 76 1.33 -5.38 -6.56
N ILE A 77 2.35 -6.03 -5.97
CA ILE A 77 3.31 -5.38 -5.06
C ILE A 77 4.00 -4.22 -5.79
N LEU A 78 4.54 -4.46 -6.98
CA LEU A 78 5.21 -3.42 -7.77
C LEU A 78 4.27 -2.27 -8.14
N LYS A 79 3.02 -2.55 -8.49
CA LYS A 79 2.01 -1.50 -8.74
C LYS A 79 1.74 -0.67 -7.50
N LEU A 80 1.56 -1.31 -6.34
CA LEU A 80 1.33 -0.62 -5.07
C LEU A 80 2.51 0.31 -4.75
N VAL A 81 3.74 -0.18 -4.86
CA VAL A 81 4.96 0.60 -4.65
C VAL A 81 5.04 1.78 -5.61
N THR A 82 4.77 1.56 -6.90
CA THR A 82 4.79 2.62 -7.91
C THR A 82 3.79 3.72 -7.57
N VAL A 83 2.56 3.36 -7.18
CA VAL A 83 1.52 4.32 -6.79
C VAL A 83 1.92 5.06 -5.51
N LEU A 84 2.47 4.36 -4.52
CA LEU A 84 2.95 4.96 -3.28
C LEU A 84 4.00 6.03 -3.55
N ILE A 85 5.05 5.69 -4.29
CA ILE A 85 6.13 6.62 -4.64
C ILE A 85 5.61 7.78 -5.47
N ALA A 86 4.77 7.54 -6.48
CA ALA A 86 4.23 8.59 -7.32
C ALA A 86 3.40 9.62 -6.53
N ASN A 87 2.69 9.18 -5.49
CA ASN A 87 1.85 10.07 -4.67
C ASN A 87 2.60 10.71 -3.48
N THR A 88 3.79 10.21 -3.13
CA THR A 88 4.62 10.78 -2.06
C THR A 88 5.67 11.76 -2.58
N LYS A 89 5.96 11.75 -3.87
CA LYS A 89 6.82 12.77 -4.51
C LYS A 89 6.11 14.12 -4.47
N GLY A 90 6.71 15.09 -3.75
CA GLY A 90 6.26 16.48 -3.79
C GLY A 90 6.38 17.08 -5.20
N GLU A 91 5.51 18.01 -5.53
CA GLU A 91 5.59 18.80 -6.76
C GLU A 91 6.94 19.55 -6.81
N GLY A 92 7.78 19.25 -7.79
CA GLY A 92 8.85 20.16 -8.17
C GLY A 92 10.30 19.69 -8.10
N LYS A 93 10.61 18.44 -7.81
CA LYS A 93 11.98 17.95 -8.03
C LYS A 93 11.96 16.58 -8.70
N SER A 94 12.51 16.55 -9.93
CA SER A 94 13.11 15.35 -10.48
C SER A 94 14.18 14.90 -9.47
N GLY A 95 13.78 14.08 -8.50
CA GLY A 95 14.72 13.46 -7.58
C GLY A 95 15.69 12.63 -8.41
N ASP A 96 16.95 12.62 -8.03
CA ASP A 96 17.96 11.78 -8.65
C ASP A 96 17.38 10.37 -8.84
N ASP A 97 17.34 9.89 -10.06
CA ASP A 97 16.75 8.58 -10.44
C ASP A 97 17.27 7.42 -9.57
N PHE A 98 18.46 7.62 -9.02
CA PHE A 98 19.09 6.67 -8.13
C PHE A 98 18.31 6.51 -6.80
N TRP A 99 17.93 7.62 -6.16
CA TRP A 99 17.19 7.59 -4.89
C TRP A 99 15.81 6.95 -5.05
N VAL A 100 15.15 7.27 -6.15
CA VAL A 100 13.85 6.68 -6.48
C VAL A 100 13.95 5.18 -6.69
N LYS A 101 15.03 4.72 -7.34
CA LYS A 101 15.29 3.28 -7.53
C LYS A 101 15.58 2.59 -6.21
N ALA A 102 16.38 3.19 -5.33
CA ALA A 102 16.68 2.63 -4.01
C ALA A 102 15.41 2.56 -3.13
N GLU A 103 14.61 3.61 -3.12
CA GLU A 103 13.33 3.66 -2.42
C GLU A 103 12.35 2.60 -2.95
N THR A 104 12.28 2.44 -4.28
CA THR A 104 11.46 1.41 -4.92
C THR A 104 11.87 0.01 -4.47
N LEU A 105 13.17 -0.28 -4.42
CA LEU A 105 13.69 -1.57 -3.97
C LEU A 105 13.35 -1.82 -2.51
N LEU A 106 13.52 -0.82 -1.65
CA LEU A 106 13.19 -0.91 -0.23
C LEU A 106 11.71 -1.20 -0.02
N TYR A 107 10.81 -0.37 -0.54
CA TYR A 107 9.38 -0.59 -0.39
C TYR A 107 8.93 -1.93 -0.99
N THR A 108 9.51 -2.34 -2.12
CA THR A 108 9.21 -3.65 -2.72
C THR A 108 9.64 -4.79 -1.80
N ALA A 109 10.79 -4.67 -1.15
CA ALA A 109 11.27 -5.67 -0.20
C ALA A 109 10.37 -5.74 1.05
N LEU A 110 10.07 -4.59 1.67
CA LEU A 110 9.27 -4.54 2.91
C LEU A 110 7.82 -4.99 2.67
N ILE A 111 7.17 -4.48 1.63
CA ILE A 111 5.79 -4.88 1.28
C ILE A 111 5.75 -6.35 0.87
N GLY A 112 6.76 -6.83 0.15
CA GLY A 112 6.89 -8.24 -0.19
C GLY A 112 7.05 -9.12 1.05
N TYR A 113 7.89 -8.71 2.02
CA TYR A 113 8.03 -9.42 3.29
C TYR A 113 6.70 -9.48 4.05
N ILE A 114 6.02 -8.35 4.22
CA ILE A 114 4.73 -8.26 4.91
C ILE A 114 3.69 -9.16 4.22
N TYR A 115 3.64 -9.17 2.90
CA TYR A 115 2.65 -9.94 2.15
C TYR A 115 2.86 -11.45 2.29
N TYR A 116 4.11 -11.93 2.24
CA TYR A 116 4.40 -13.36 2.24
C TYR A 116 4.61 -13.95 3.64
N GLU A 117 5.19 -13.18 4.57
CA GLU A 117 5.66 -13.71 5.85
C GLU A 117 4.82 -13.24 7.04
N ALA A 118 4.16 -12.06 6.95
CA ALA A 118 3.38 -11.55 8.06
C ALA A 118 1.99 -12.19 8.14
N PRO A 119 1.43 -12.38 9.35
CA PRO A 119 0.07 -12.82 9.52
C PRO A 119 -0.94 -11.80 8.98
N SER A 120 -2.13 -12.26 8.58
CA SER A 120 -3.12 -11.43 7.86
C SER A 120 -3.54 -10.14 8.59
N ASN A 121 -3.50 -10.11 9.93
CA ASN A 121 -3.80 -8.92 10.72
C ASN A 121 -2.69 -7.87 10.69
N GLU A 122 -1.47 -8.27 10.30
CA GLU A 122 -0.30 -7.40 10.17
C GLU A 122 -0.04 -7.00 8.71
N GLN A 123 -0.76 -7.55 7.75
CA GLN A 123 -0.66 -7.17 6.34
C GLN A 123 -1.33 -5.82 6.09
N ASN A 124 -0.67 -4.73 6.51
CA ASN A 124 -1.19 -3.36 6.41
C ASN A 124 -0.06 -2.32 6.42
N PHE A 125 -0.42 -1.06 6.20
CA PHE A 125 0.55 0.04 6.20
C PHE A 125 1.10 0.40 7.58
N SER A 126 0.42 0.08 8.67
CA SER A 126 0.98 0.33 10.01
C SER A 126 2.23 -0.50 10.22
N THR A 127 2.19 -1.77 9.85
CA THR A 127 3.35 -2.68 9.89
C THR A 127 4.48 -2.17 8.99
N LEU A 128 4.16 -1.67 7.78
CA LEU A 128 5.18 -1.07 6.90
C LEU A 128 5.87 0.12 7.58
N VAL A 129 5.11 1.02 8.20
CA VAL A 129 5.65 2.19 8.92
C VAL A 129 6.49 1.75 10.12
N GLU A 130 6.06 0.75 10.87
CA GLU A 130 6.83 0.18 11.98
C GLU A 130 8.16 -0.41 11.52
N MET A 131 8.16 -1.16 10.41
CA MET A 131 9.40 -1.67 9.82
C MET A 131 10.35 -0.55 9.39
N ILE A 132 9.82 0.50 8.74
CA ILE A 132 10.64 1.66 8.33
C ILE A 132 11.23 2.35 9.57
N ASN A 133 10.45 2.56 10.62
CA ASN A 133 10.93 3.18 11.86
C ASN A 133 11.97 2.30 12.60
N ALA A 134 11.91 0.99 12.42
CA ALA A 134 12.88 0.05 12.97
C ALA A 134 14.20 -0.04 12.18
N MET A 135 14.28 0.66 11.02
CA MET A 135 15.48 0.74 10.20
C MET A 135 16.43 1.83 10.72
N GLU A 136 16.94 1.66 11.92
CA GLU A 136 17.97 2.55 12.44
C GLU A 136 19.29 2.38 11.66
N VAL A 137 19.95 3.50 11.38
CA VAL A 137 21.28 3.53 10.77
C VAL A 137 22.25 4.12 11.79
N ARG A 138 23.32 3.37 12.12
CA ARG A 138 24.42 3.86 12.92
C ARG A 138 25.60 4.17 12.00
N GLU A 139 26.00 5.43 11.95
CA GLU A 139 27.12 5.88 11.10
C GLU A 139 28.50 5.48 11.66
N ASP A 140 28.56 5.10 12.93
CA ASP A 140 29.78 4.76 13.68
C ASP A 140 30.08 3.23 13.69
N ASP A 141 29.15 2.41 13.25
CA ASP A 141 29.28 0.95 13.22
C ASP A 141 28.76 0.34 11.91
N GLU A 142 29.65 0.06 10.98
CA GLU A 142 29.31 -0.57 9.69
C GLU A 142 28.82 -2.00 9.83
N THR A 143 29.03 -2.64 10.99
CA THR A 143 28.60 -4.01 11.26
C THR A 143 27.24 -4.06 11.94
N PHE A 144 26.69 -2.91 12.31
CA PHE A 144 25.39 -2.81 12.97
C PHE A 144 24.26 -3.33 12.08
N LYS A 145 23.51 -4.27 12.62
CA LYS A 145 22.30 -4.80 12.01
C LYS A 145 21.08 -4.29 12.77
N ASN A 146 20.21 -3.58 12.09
CA ASN A 146 18.92 -3.17 12.66
C ASN A 146 17.92 -4.35 12.69
N ALA A 147 16.77 -4.16 13.33
CA ALA A 147 15.77 -5.21 13.46
C ALA A 147 15.28 -5.76 12.11
N VAL A 148 15.19 -4.91 11.09
CA VAL A 148 14.79 -5.33 9.73
C VAL A 148 15.87 -6.17 9.07
N ASP A 149 17.17 -5.81 9.24
CA ASP A 149 18.27 -6.64 8.75
C ASP A 149 18.20 -8.07 9.34
N LEU A 150 17.90 -8.20 10.64
CA LEU A 150 17.77 -9.50 11.31
C LEU A 150 16.58 -10.31 10.77
N LEU A 151 15.46 -9.67 10.45
CA LEU A 151 14.32 -10.33 9.82
C LEU A 151 14.69 -10.90 8.44
N PHE A 152 15.42 -10.14 7.63
CA PHE A 152 15.85 -10.59 6.31
C PHE A 152 16.98 -11.64 6.39
N ASP A 153 17.84 -11.60 7.40
CA ASP A 153 18.82 -12.67 7.66
C ASP A 153 18.12 -14.01 8.01
N ALA A 154 17.09 -13.95 8.85
CA ALA A 154 16.27 -15.11 9.18
C ALA A 154 15.53 -15.66 7.95
N LEU A 155 15.02 -14.76 7.11
CA LEU A 155 14.37 -15.13 5.84
C LEU A 155 15.37 -15.81 4.88
N GLU A 156 16.61 -15.34 4.81
CA GLU A 156 17.66 -15.93 3.99
C GLU A 156 17.97 -17.36 4.40
N GLN A 157 17.96 -17.65 5.69
CA GLN A 157 18.16 -19.02 6.19
C GLN A 157 16.97 -19.93 5.85
N LYS A 158 15.75 -19.39 5.80
CA LYS A 158 14.52 -20.12 5.50
C LYS A 158 14.33 -20.34 4.00
N ASP A 159 14.48 -19.29 3.21
CA ASP A 159 14.28 -19.28 1.75
C ASP A 159 15.24 -18.29 1.08
N PRO A 160 16.43 -18.77 0.62
CA PRO A 160 17.44 -17.92 -0.01
C PRO A 160 16.96 -17.26 -1.32
N ASP A 161 15.96 -17.82 -1.98
CA ASP A 161 15.43 -17.35 -3.25
C ASP A 161 14.16 -16.50 -3.10
N HIS A 162 13.78 -16.19 -1.87
CA HIS A 162 12.57 -15.42 -1.58
C HIS A 162 12.53 -14.06 -2.29
N PHE A 163 11.38 -13.72 -2.86
CA PHE A 163 11.20 -12.48 -3.64
C PHE A 163 11.64 -11.23 -2.87
N ALA A 164 11.13 -11.06 -1.64
CA ALA A 164 11.44 -9.89 -0.82
C ALA A 164 12.93 -9.80 -0.48
N LEU A 165 13.58 -10.94 -0.18
CA LEU A 165 15.01 -11.00 0.09
C LEU A 165 15.85 -10.53 -1.09
N ARG A 166 15.51 -10.97 -2.31
CA ARG A 166 16.21 -10.51 -3.53
C ARG A 166 16.15 -9.00 -3.72
N GLN A 167 15.00 -8.37 -3.40
CA GLN A 167 14.86 -6.92 -3.47
C GLN A 167 15.64 -6.22 -2.35
N TYR A 168 15.62 -6.77 -1.15
CA TYR A 168 16.36 -6.22 -0.02
C TYR A 168 17.88 -6.23 -0.24
N LYS A 169 18.43 -7.34 -0.75
CA LYS A 169 19.85 -7.42 -1.13
C LYS A 169 20.24 -6.37 -2.18
N LYS A 170 19.40 -6.14 -3.19
CA LYS A 170 19.62 -5.08 -4.19
C LYS A 170 19.60 -3.70 -3.55
N TYR A 171 18.65 -3.45 -2.62
CA TYR A 171 18.59 -2.20 -1.87
C TYR A 171 19.87 -1.98 -1.05
N LYS A 172 20.34 -2.98 -0.30
CA LYS A 172 21.57 -2.87 0.52
C LYS A 172 22.80 -2.58 -0.35
N LEU A 173 22.92 -3.21 -1.52
CA LEU A 173 23.96 -2.89 -2.49
C LEU A 173 23.89 -1.45 -2.98
N ALA A 174 22.71 -0.96 -3.33
CA ALA A 174 22.51 0.41 -3.75
C ALA A 174 22.83 1.40 -2.61
N ALA A 175 22.36 1.16 -1.40
CA ALA A 175 22.63 1.97 -0.22
C ALA A 175 24.12 1.99 0.13
N GLY A 176 24.83 0.86 0.08
CA GLY A 176 26.26 0.76 0.31
C GLY A 176 27.11 1.59 -0.68
N VAL A 177 26.73 1.62 -1.95
CA VAL A 177 27.37 2.48 -2.96
C VAL A 177 27.22 3.97 -2.62
N VAL A 178 26.08 4.38 -2.07
CA VAL A 178 25.86 5.78 -1.66
C VAL A 178 26.67 6.17 -0.45
N CYS A 179 26.71 5.31 0.55
CA CYS A 179 27.52 5.54 1.75
C CYS A 179 29.00 5.69 1.37
N SER A 180 29.52 4.82 0.52
CA SER A 180 30.89 4.88 0.01
C SER A 180 31.16 6.17 -0.78
N LYS A 181 30.22 6.61 -1.66
CA LYS A 181 30.36 7.87 -2.40
C LYS A 181 30.32 9.11 -1.48
N ARG A 182 29.47 9.08 -0.43
CA ARG A 182 29.37 10.19 0.53
C ARG A 182 30.66 10.33 1.35
N LEU A 183 31.24 9.21 1.80
CA LEU A 183 32.51 9.15 2.50
C LEU A 183 33.69 9.64 1.60
N LEU A 184 33.72 9.24 0.33
CA LEU A 184 34.70 9.70 -0.64
C LEU A 184 34.61 11.22 -0.85
N ASN A 185 33.40 11.75 -1.04
CA ASN A 185 33.20 13.20 -1.22
C ASN A 185 33.56 14.00 0.04
N GLN A 186 33.34 13.46 1.24
CA GLN A 186 33.80 14.09 2.49
C GLN A 186 35.31 14.05 2.64
N ALA A 187 35.97 12.94 2.24
CA ALA A 187 37.42 12.81 2.27
C ALA A 187 38.11 13.79 1.29
N VAL A 188 37.58 13.89 0.06
CA VAL A 188 38.09 14.82 -0.96
C VAL A 188 37.85 16.27 -0.55
N GLY A 189 36.69 16.60 0.03
CA GLY A 189 36.37 17.94 0.51
C GLY A 189 37.21 18.40 1.73
N LYS A 190 37.78 17.47 2.50
CA LYS A 190 38.72 17.77 3.59
C LYS A 190 40.17 17.89 3.12
N SER A 191 40.53 17.31 1.97
CA SER A 191 41.88 17.39 1.41
C SER A 191 42.16 18.67 0.60
N LEU A 192 41.11 19.46 0.33
CA LEU A 192 41.18 20.71 -0.43
C LEU A 192 41.02 21.97 0.44
N ARG A 193 41.12 21.85 1.75
CA ARG A 193 41.21 22.93 2.73
C ARG A 193 42.53 22.80 3.50
#